data_02a360f57e6a84c9e2b461fb18f398c6
#
_entry.id   02a360f57e6a84c9e2b461fb18f398c6
#
_cell.length_a   1.000
_cell.length_b   1.000
_cell.length_c   1.000
_cell.angle_alpha   90.00
_cell.angle_beta   90.00
_cell.angle_gamma   90.00
#
_symmetry.space_group_name_H-M   'P 1'
#
loop_
_entity.id
_entity.type
_entity.pdbx_description
1 polymer ?
#
loop_
_entity_poly.entity_id
_entity_poly.type
_entity_poly.pdbx_seq_one_letter_code
_entity_poly.pdbx_strand_id
1 'polypeptide(L)'
;CKPLIFCSTGLSNDEEKSIIALSEKMPVFIAPNTSVVTALMKDFAKKISKIDQSLEIHISESHNKSKKDAPSGTAKDFARMLQLSTDKIEFDRTDEDKNSHKIAFSNNFESLELRHDTANRSIYAQGALNIAKWFYQRPKNLYYMQTLIEEIHE
;
A
#
# COMPACT_ATOMS: atom_id res chain seq x y z
N CYS A 1 27.35 2.34 5.93
CA CYS A 1 26.19 1.94 6.74
C CYS A 1 25.40 0.85 6.01
N LYS A 2 24.76 -0.06 6.76
CA LYS A 2 23.85 -1.06 6.16
C LYS A 2 22.51 -0.40 5.84
N PRO A 3 21.85 -0.74 4.70
CA PRO A 3 20.51 -0.24 4.40
C PRO A 3 19.46 -0.79 5.37
N LEU A 4 18.42 0.01 5.66
CA LEU A 4 17.29 -0.36 6.49
C LEU A 4 16.02 -0.52 5.64
N ILE A 5 15.37 -1.68 5.72
CA ILE A 5 14.01 -1.89 5.20
C ILE A 5 13.07 -1.99 6.40
N PHE A 6 12.15 -1.05 6.50
CA PHE A 6 11.18 -0.97 7.59
C PHE A 6 9.80 -1.39 7.11
N CYS A 7 9.30 -2.53 7.61
CA CYS A 7 8.03 -3.13 7.17
C CYS A 7 6.94 -3.13 8.26
N SER A 8 7.23 -2.64 9.47
CA SER A 8 6.26 -2.62 10.57
C SER A 8 5.17 -1.57 10.34
N THR A 9 4.00 -1.81 10.93
CA THR A 9 2.85 -0.90 10.93
C THR A 9 2.57 -0.42 12.35
N GLY A 10 1.77 0.63 12.49
CA GLY A 10 1.30 1.11 13.80
C GLY A 10 2.27 2.00 14.56
N LEU A 11 3.21 2.63 13.85
CA LEU A 11 4.06 3.67 14.42
C LEU A 11 3.26 4.90 14.84
N SER A 12 3.68 5.53 15.92
CA SER A 12 3.32 6.90 16.24
C SER A 12 3.99 7.89 15.26
N ASN A 13 3.48 9.10 15.17
CA ASN A 13 4.05 10.14 14.31
C ASN A 13 5.53 10.45 14.65
N ASP A 14 5.93 10.35 15.92
CA ASP A 14 7.29 10.66 16.33
C ASP A 14 8.25 9.49 16.03
N GLU A 15 7.79 8.25 16.11
CA GLU A 15 8.55 7.08 15.66
C GLU A 15 8.75 7.12 14.15
N GLU A 16 7.72 7.46 13.37
CA GLU A 16 7.82 7.60 11.92
C GLU A 16 8.84 8.69 11.55
N LYS A 17 8.78 9.87 12.17
CA LYS A 17 9.76 10.94 11.95
C LYS A 17 11.19 10.48 12.28
N SER A 18 11.35 9.72 13.37
CA SER A 18 12.66 9.19 13.77
C SER A 18 13.24 8.24 12.74
N ILE A 19 12.42 7.36 12.14
CA ILE A 19 12.85 6.47 11.06
C ILE A 19 13.18 7.25 9.79
N ILE A 20 12.36 8.23 9.42
CA ILE A 20 12.60 9.11 8.27
C ILE A 20 13.93 9.86 8.43
N ALA A 21 14.23 10.38 9.61
CA ALA A 21 15.48 11.09 9.88
C ALA A 21 16.73 10.23 9.66
N LEU A 22 16.65 8.90 9.79
CA LEU A 22 17.77 8.01 9.48
C LEU A 22 18.18 8.07 8.00
N SER A 23 17.28 8.47 7.10
CA SER A 23 17.57 8.57 5.67
C SER A 23 18.64 9.60 5.31
N GLU A 24 18.91 10.56 6.20
CA GLU A 24 20.01 11.50 6.06
C GLU A 24 21.39 10.85 6.26
N LYS A 25 21.43 9.68 6.95
CA LYS A 25 22.66 8.98 7.32
C LYS A 25 22.87 7.67 6.56
N MET A 26 21.77 7.03 6.14
CA MET A 26 21.78 5.71 5.53
C MET A 26 20.60 5.53 4.57
N PRO A 27 20.64 4.54 3.64
CA PRO A 27 19.47 4.21 2.84
C PRO A 27 18.34 3.66 3.72
N VAL A 28 17.14 4.23 3.62
CA VAL A 28 15.94 3.79 4.35
C VAL A 28 14.81 3.52 3.38
N PHE A 29 14.23 2.32 3.42
CA PHE A 29 13.05 1.94 2.66
C PHE A 29 11.88 1.69 3.60
N ILE A 30 10.79 2.42 3.44
CA ILE A 30 9.57 2.23 4.23
C ILE A 30 8.53 1.51 3.38
N ALA A 31 8.14 0.29 3.79
CA ALA A 31 7.19 -0.56 3.11
C ALA A 31 6.26 -1.31 4.08
N PRO A 32 5.24 -0.66 4.64
CA PRO A 32 4.27 -1.34 5.51
C PRO A 32 3.50 -2.46 4.78
N ASN A 33 3.44 -2.42 3.47
CA ASN A 33 2.98 -3.50 2.60
C ASN A 33 4.02 -3.70 1.48
N THR A 34 4.60 -4.89 1.42
CA THR A 34 5.68 -5.23 0.48
C THR A 34 5.19 -5.85 -0.83
N SER A 35 3.87 -5.95 -1.04
CA SER A 35 3.30 -6.45 -2.30
C SER A 35 3.45 -5.42 -3.41
N VAL A 36 4.22 -5.76 -4.45
CA VAL A 36 4.38 -4.94 -5.65
C VAL A 36 3.04 -4.71 -6.35
N VAL A 37 2.19 -5.74 -6.41
CA VAL A 37 0.85 -5.63 -7.04
C VAL A 37 -0.05 -4.66 -6.28
N THR A 38 -0.01 -4.66 -4.93
CA THR A 38 -0.73 -3.65 -4.13
C THR A 38 -0.22 -2.23 -4.42
N ALA A 39 1.09 -2.09 -4.60
CA ALA A 39 1.69 -0.79 -4.89
C ALA A 39 1.33 -0.31 -6.31
N LEU A 40 1.30 -1.19 -7.31
CA LEU A 40 0.77 -0.90 -8.66
C LEU A 40 -0.70 -0.50 -8.62
N MET A 41 -1.52 -1.22 -7.85
CA MET A 41 -2.93 -0.85 -7.66
C MET A 41 -3.08 0.57 -7.10
N LYS A 42 -2.23 0.97 -6.15
CA LYS A 42 -2.18 2.34 -5.65
C LYS A 42 -1.84 3.34 -6.73
N ASP A 43 -0.82 3.06 -7.53
CA ASP A 43 -0.37 3.97 -8.60
C ASP A 43 -1.47 4.16 -9.64
N PHE A 44 -2.11 3.09 -10.09
CA PHE A 44 -3.25 3.15 -11.02
C PHE A 44 -4.43 3.92 -10.42
N ALA A 45 -4.81 3.62 -9.19
CA ALA A 45 -5.90 4.32 -8.53
C ALA A 45 -5.66 5.83 -8.43
N LYS A 46 -4.42 6.23 -8.09
CA LYS A 46 -4.02 7.63 -8.05
C LYS A 46 -4.06 8.30 -9.42
N LYS A 47 -3.65 7.59 -10.48
CA LYS A 47 -3.70 8.11 -11.86
C LYS A 47 -5.15 8.31 -12.31
N ILE A 48 -6.02 7.32 -12.10
CA ILE A 48 -7.43 7.38 -12.46
C ILE A 48 -8.11 8.58 -11.76
N SER A 49 -7.95 8.71 -10.44
CA SER A 49 -8.57 9.79 -9.67
C SER A 49 -8.12 11.20 -10.06
N LYS A 50 -6.94 11.32 -10.68
CA LYS A 50 -6.43 12.60 -11.19
C LYS A 50 -6.94 12.93 -12.59
N ILE A 51 -7.14 11.91 -13.43
CA ILE A 51 -7.59 12.07 -14.82
C ILE A 51 -9.07 12.46 -14.86
N ASP A 52 -9.89 11.78 -14.06
CA ASP A 52 -11.32 12.07 -13.97
C ASP A 52 -11.77 12.23 -12.51
N GLN A 53 -11.92 13.48 -12.11
CA GLN A 53 -12.37 13.85 -10.75
C GLN A 53 -13.89 13.75 -10.57
N SER A 54 -14.65 13.45 -11.62
CA SER A 54 -16.10 13.29 -11.55
C SER A 54 -16.51 11.89 -11.11
N LEU A 55 -15.58 10.93 -11.11
CA LEU A 55 -15.84 9.55 -10.71
C LEU A 55 -16.06 9.47 -9.19
N GLU A 56 -17.14 8.81 -8.80
CA GLU A 56 -17.33 8.38 -7.42
C GLU A 56 -16.35 7.24 -7.12
N ILE A 57 -15.69 7.33 -5.96
CA ILE A 57 -14.69 6.35 -5.54
C ILE A 57 -15.20 5.60 -4.32
N HIS A 58 -15.21 4.27 -4.43
CA HIS A 58 -15.63 3.36 -3.37
C HIS A 58 -14.50 2.40 -3.00
N ILE A 59 -14.21 2.25 -1.70
CA ILE A 59 -13.18 1.34 -1.20
C ILE A 59 -13.84 0.26 -0.36
N SER A 60 -13.54 -1.00 -0.67
CA SER A 60 -13.98 -2.14 0.14
C SER A 60 -12.86 -3.14 0.36
N GLU A 61 -12.94 -3.88 1.47
CA GLU A 61 -12.00 -4.93 1.83
C GLU A 61 -12.67 -6.11 2.51
N SER A 62 -12.06 -7.28 2.37
CA SER A 62 -12.44 -8.47 3.12
C SER A 62 -11.21 -9.17 3.68
N HIS A 63 -11.27 -9.60 4.95
CA HIS A 63 -10.20 -10.31 5.64
C HIS A 63 -10.76 -11.40 6.53
N ASN A 64 -9.86 -12.31 6.94
CA ASN A 64 -10.20 -13.33 7.91
C ASN A 64 -10.63 -12.69 9.26
N LYS A 65 -11.58 -13.34 9.96
CA LYS A 65 -12.10 -12.91 11.27
C LYS A 65 -11.04 -12.73 12.35
N SER A 66 -9.88 -13.37 12.23
CA SER A 66 -8.77 -13.21 13.16
C SER A 66 -8.09 -11.83 13.09
N LYS A 67 -8.34 -11.07 12.00
CA LYS A 67 -7.79 -9.72 11.82
C LYS A 67 -8.50 -8.71 12.72
N LYS A 68 -7.76 -8.13 13.67
CA LYS A 68 -8.30 -7.26 14.73
C LYS A 68 -8.61 -5.84 14.26
N ASP A 69 -7.76 -5.29 13.37
CA ASP A 69 -7.94 -3.93 12.84
C ASP A 69 -9.01 -3.90 11.73
N ALA A 70 -9.92 -2.95 11.83
CA ALA A 70 -10.98 -2.70 10.84
C ALA A 70 -11.26 -1.19 10.76
N PRO A 71 -11.25 -0.57 9.58
CA PRO A 71 -10.66 -1.09 8.34
C PRO A 71 -9.16 -1.36 8.46
N SER A 72 -8.60 -2.18 7.55
CA SER A 72 -7.18 -2.53 7.53
C SER A 72 -6.27 -1.33 7.28
N GLY A 73 -5.00 -1.46 7.66
CA GLY A 73 -3.99 -0.44 7.35
C GLY A 73 -3.87 -0.14 5.86
N THR A 74 -3.96 -1.16 4.99
CA THR A 74 -3.91 -1.01 3.53
C THR A 74 -5.11 -0.22 3.00
N ALA A 75 -6.32 -0.52 3.47
CA ALA A 75 -7.52 0.21 3.04
C ALA A 75 -7.51 1.67 3.51
N LYS A 76 -7.07 1.93 4.76
CA LYS A 76 -6.86 3.29 5.27
C LYS A 76 -5.82 4.06 4.45
N ASP A 77 -4.79 3.38 3.98
CA ASP A 77 -3.75 3.98 3.16
C ASP A 77 -4.26 4.33 1.74
N PHE A 78 -5.12 3.47 1.15
CA PHE A 78 -5.84 3.82 -0.08
C PHE A 78 -6.73 5.06 0.11
N ALA A 79 -7.52 5.12 1.18
CA ALA A 79 -8.39 6.25 1.46
C ALA A 79 -7.59 7.55 1.63
N ARG A 80 -6.50 7.51 2.40
CA ARG A 80 -5.61 8.67 2.59
C ARG A 80 -5.03 9.16 1.26
N MET A 81 -4.55 8.24 0.42
CA MET A 81 -3.97 8.57 -0.89
C MET A 81 -5.00 9.20 -1.83
N LEU A 82 -6.26 8.73 -1.79
CA LEU A 82 -7.38 9.22 -2.60
C LEU A 82 -8.12 10.41 -1.96
N GLN A 83 -7.65 10.89 -0.79
CA GLN A 83 -8.25 11.99 -0.03
C GLN A 83 -9.71 11.71 0.39
N LEU A 84 -10.01 10.46 0.71
CA LEU A 84 -11.31 10.00 1.17
C LEU A 84 -11.35 9.83 2.68
N SER A 85 -12.54 9.99 3.27
CA SER A 85 -12.75 9.65 4.69
C SER A 85 -12.65 8.13 4.89
N THR A 86 -11.95 7.73 5.94
CA THR A 86 -11.82 6.31 6.33
C THR A 86 -13.14 5.71 6.82
N ASP A 87 -14.12 6.52 7.21
CA ASP A 87 -15.43 6.08 7.68
C ASP A 87 -16.30 5.51 6.55
N LYS A 88 -15.94 5.82 5.31
CA LYS A 88 -16.64 5.32 4.11
C LYS A 88 -16.06 4.01 3.57
N ILE A 89 -15.03 3.45 4.21
CA ILE A 89 -14.46 2.18 3.79
C ILE A 89 -15.40 1.05 4.24
N GLU A 90 -15.91 0.30 3.28
CA GLU A 90 -16.63 -0.93 3.58
C GLU A 90 -15.64 -2.05 3.92
N PHE A 91 -15.94 -2.81 4.97
CA PHE A 91 -15.11 -3.93 5.33
C PHE A 91 -15.95 -5.14 5.76
N ASP A 92 -15.46 -6.32 5.42
CA ASP A 92 -16.04 -7.59 5.82
C ASP A 92 -15.01 -8.49 6.51
N ARG A 93 -15.50 -9.41 7.35
CA ARG A 93 -14.70 -10.39 8.08
C ARG A 93 -15.30 -11.78 7.87
N THR A 94 -14.56 -12.62 7.15
CA THR A 94 -14.99 -13.95 6.72
C THR A 94 -14.20 -15.06 7.40
N ASP A 95 -14.66 -16.30 7.25
CA ASP A 95 -13.90 -17.49 7.69
C ASP A 95 -12.84 -17.92 6.65
N GLU A 96 -12.84 -17.33 5.46
CA GLU A 96 -11.85 -17.62 4.44
C GLU A 96 -10.49 -17.00 4.78
N ASP A 97 -9.41 -17.75 4.54
CA ASP A 97 -8.04 -17.25 4.72
C ASP A 97 -7.55 -16.50 3.47
N LYS A 98 -8.37 -15.54 3.04
CA LYS A 98 -8.08 -14.65 1.90
C LYS A 98 -8.19 -13.21 2.35
N ASN A 99 -7.30 -12.37 1.81
CA ASN A 99 -7.38 -10.93 1.96
C ASN A 99 -7.72 -10.32 0.60
N SER A 100 -8.74 -9.49 0.56
CA SER A 100 -9.17 -8.78 -0.65
C SER A 100 -9.23 -7.28 -0.39
N HIS A 101 -8.76 -6.50 -1.35
CA HIS A 101 -8.94 -5.06 -1.39
C HIS A 101 -9.50 -4.66 -2.75
N LYS A 102 -10.50 -3.80 -2.77
CA LYS A 102 -11.11 -3.30 -3.99
C LYS A 102 -11.24 -1.79 -3.95
N ILE A 103 -10.93 -1.13 -5.07
CA ILE A 103 -11.23 0.28 -5.32
C ILE A 103 -12.07 0.33 -6.59
N ALA A 104 -13.29 0.81 -6.48
CA ALA A 104 -14.20 1.04 -7.59
C ALA A 104 -14.29 2.52 -7.90
N PHE A 105 -14.27 2.84 -9.19
CA PHE A 105 -14.49 4.16 -9.76
C PHE A 105 -15.73 4.08 -10.63
N SER A 106 -16.69 4.96 -10.46
CA SER A 106 -17.94 4.89 -11.21
C SER A 106 -18.59 6.24 -11.46
N ASN A 107 -19.36 6.31 -12.50
CA ASN A 107 -20.35 7.36 -12.78
C ASN A 107 -21.63 6.74 -13.34
N ASN A 108 -22.55 7.54 -13.86
CA ASN A 108 -23.83 7.06 -14.41
C ASN A 108 -23.69 6.22 -15.69
N PHE A 109 -22.51 6.16 -16.32
CA PHE A 109 -22.32 5.55 -17.63
C PHE A 109 -21.37 4.36 -17.60
N GLU A 110 -20.41 4.34 -16.66
CA GLU A 110 -19.36 3.34 -16.63
C GLU A 110 -18.83 3.09 -15.21
N SER A 111 -18.18 1.97 -15.04
CA SER A 111 -17.45 1.65 -13.80
C SER A 111 -16.14 0.93 -14.11
N LEU A 112 -15.14 1.17 -13.28
CA LEU A 112 -13.86 0.47 -13.29
C LEU A 112 -13.56 -0.05 -11.90
N GLU A 113 -13.18 -1.32 -11.78
CA GLU A 113 -12.74 -1.91 -10.52
C GLU A 113 -11.27 -2.32 -10.58
N LEU A 114 -10.50 -1.90 -9.59
CA LEU A 114 -9.19 -2.44 -9.28
C LEU A 114 -9.33 -3.36 -8.07
N ARG A 115 -8.98 -4.63 -8.23
CA ARG A 115 -9.07 -5.63 -7.18
C ARG A 115 -7.76 -6.37 -6.98
N HIS A 116 -7.37 -6.56 -5.75
CA HIS A 116 -6.21 -7.34 -5.34
C HIS A 116 -6.62 -8.38 -4.30
N ASP A 117 -6.45 -9.64 -4.64
CA ASP A 117 -6.69 -10.77 -3.75
C ASP A 117 -5.38 -11.42 -3.34
N THR A 118 -5.21 -11.68 -2.05
CA THR A 118 -4.04 -12.36 -1.49
C THR A 118 -4.47 -13.69 -0.90
N ALA A 119 -4.13 -14.78 -1.57
CA ALA A 119 -4.42 -16.14 -1.09
C ALA A 119 -3.35 -16.68 -0.13
N ASN A 120 -2.14 -16.12 -0.13
CA ASN A 120 -1.05 -16.59 0.70
C ASN A 120 -0.16 -15.42 1.15
N ARG A 121 0.05 -15.33 2.45
CA ARG A 121 0.86 -14.26 3.08
C ARG A 121 2.36 -14.33 2.73
N SER A 122 2.85 -15.43 2.14
CA SER A 122 4.23 -15.54 1.66
C SER A 122 4.59 -14.49 0.60
N ILE A 123 3.57 -13.90 -0.07
CA ILE A 123 3.79 -12.77 -1.01
C ILE A 123 4.50 -11.59 -0.34
N TYR A 124 4.23 -11.34 0.93
CA TYR A 124 4.87 -10.24 1.65
C TYR A 124 6.35 -10.52 1.95
N ALA A 125 6.68 -11.78 2.29
CA ALA A 125 8.07 -12.19 2.47
C ALA A 125 8.83 -12.13 1.14
N GLN A 126 8.24 -12.63 0.05
CA GLN A 126 8.81 -12.55 -1.29
C GLN A 126 9.01 -11.09 -1.73
N GLY A 127 8.03 -10.24 -1.47
CA GLY A 127 8.11 -8.80 -1.74
C GLY A 127 9.27 -8.14 -0.99
N ALA A 128 9.43 -8.43 0.29
CA ALA A 128 10.54 -7.93 1.10
C ALA A 128 11.91 -8.37 0.56
N LEU A 129 12.04 -9.62 0.09
CA LEU A 129 13.26 -10.12 -0.54
C LEU A 129 13.54 -9.42 -1.87
N ASN A 130 12.51 -9.15 -2.68
CA ASN A 130 12.66 -8.43 -3.94
C ASN A 130 13.08 -6.96 -3.69
N ILE A 131 12.47 -6.29 -2.71
CA ILE A 131 12.90 -4.98 -2.26
C ILE A 131 14.37 -5.01 -1.82
N ALA A 132 14.77 -5.99 -1.01
CA ALA A 132 16.14 -6.10 -0.50
C ALA A 132 17.16 -6.23 -1.64
N LYS A 133 16.87 -7.03 -2.67
CA LYS A 133 17.74 -7.19 -3.84
C LYS A 133 17.91 -5.88 -4.61
N TRP A 134 16.82 -5.16 -4.87
CA TRP A 134 16.83 -3.87 -5.56
C TRP A 134 17.52 -2.78 -4.73
N PHE A 135 17.34 -2.83 -3.39
CA PHE A 135 17.74 -1.79 -2.45
C PHE A 135 19.20 -1.87 -1.99
N TYR A 136 19.85 -3.02 -2.15
CA TYR A 136 21.13 -3.35 -1.51
C TYR A 136 22.26 -2.33 -1.72
N GLN A 137 22.34 -1.68 -2.88
CA GLN A 137 23.40 -0.72 -3.23
C GLN A 137 22.89 0.71 -3.43
N ARG A 138 21.70 1.02 -2.98
CA ARG A 138 21.13 2.37 -3.13
C ARG A 138 21.86 3.39 -2.26
N PRO A 139 22.02 4.63 -2.74
CA PRO A 139 22.60 5.70 -1.95
C PRO A 139 21.71 6.06 -0.76
N LYS A 140 22.27 6.79 0.20
CA LYS A 140 21.49 7.32 1.31
C LYS A 140 20.34 8.19 0.79
N ASN A 141 19.14 7.83 1.11
CA ASN A 141 17.89 8.54 0.80
C ASN A 141 16.73 7.80 1.45
N LEU A 142 15.55 8.39 1.40
CA LEU A 142 14.30 7.78 1.77
C LEU A 142 13.60 7.19 0.53
N TYR A 143 13.22 5.91 0.61
CA TYR A 143 12.62 5.15 -0.47
C TYR A 143 11.29 4.55 -0.04
N TYR A 144 10.38 4.44 -0.99
CA TYR A 144 9.06 3.84 -0.84
C TYR A 144 8.77 2.87 -1.99
N MET A 145 7.70 2.10 -1.88
CA MET A 145 7.24 1.22 -2.97
C MET A 145 7.00 1.99 -4.28
N GLN A 146 6.60 3.26 -4.20
CA GLN A 146 6.42 4.13 -5.36
C GLN A 146 7.74 4.32 -6.13
N THR A 147 8.84 4.57 -5.43
CA THR A 147 10.18 4.71 -6.03
C THR A 147 10.60 3.45 -6.78
N LEU A 148 10.34 2.27 -6.17
CA LEU A 148 10.62 0.98 -6.81
C LEU A 148 9.83 0.81 -8.11
N ILE A 149 8.55 1.17 -8.11
CA ILE A 149 7.68 1.00 -9.28
C ILE A 149 8.08 1.95 -10.41
N GLU A 150 8.36 3.20 -10.11
CA GLU A 150 8.77 4.20 -11.09
C GLU A 150 10.04 3.78 -11.84
N GLU A 151 11.03 3.22 -11.13
CA GLU A 151 12.27 2.78 -11.76
C GLU A 151 12.19 1.44 -12.53
N ILE A 152 11.24 0.57 -12.22
CA ILE A 152 11.04 -0.69 -12.98
C ILE A 152 10.38 -0.39 -14.35
N HIS A 153 9.70 0.75 -14.49
CA HIS A 153 9.01 1.14 -15.71
C HIS A 153 9.89 1.95 -16.70
N GLU A 154 11.10 2.33 -16.31
CA GLU A 154 12.12 2.90 -17.21
C GLU A 154 12.99 1.79 -17.85
#